data_455511b190df05f5890b81bad3bbe5d5
#
_entry.id   455511b190df05f5890b81bad3bbe5d5
#
_cell.length_a   1.000
_cell.length_b   1.000
_cell.length_c   1.000
_cell.angle_alpha   90.00
_cell.angle_beta   90.00
_cell.angle_gamma   90.00
#
_symmetry.space_group_name_H-M   'P 1'
#
loop_
_entity.id
_entity.type
_entity.pdbx_description
1 polymer ?
#
loop_
_entity_poly.entity_id
_entity_poly.type
_entity_poly.pdbx_seq_one_letter_code
_entity_poly.pdbx_strand_id
1 'polypeptide(L)'
;SLTSPLIDFTNDGSVILNWDQYFRYCCYPYAPIYVDVTNDAGVTWTTFDGHGSFIEAANTQSANPLPSTLDISCVAAYSDSVQIRFTYTQAPETGNSYSHYYWGIDDVVVSSNDNADDLAMVQLTNGDIYNVWEYRVTPMEQAISAADGGVLAGVLYRNNGTDNQENVA
;
A
#
# COMPACT_ATOMS: atom_id res chain seq x y z
N SER A 1 -17.35 -8.41 -9.45
CA SER A 1 -16.11 -8.69 -8.73
C SER A 1 -15.58 -10.08 -9.02
N LEU A 2 -14.26 -10.25 -8.92
CA LEU A 2 -13.56 -11.52 -8.96
C LEU A 2 -12.97 -11.76 -7.57
N THR A 3 -13.25 -12.92 -6.97
CA THR A 3 -12.78 -13.24 -5.61
C THR A 3 -11.94 -14.52 -5.67
N SER A 4 -10.79 -14.52 -4.99
CA SER A 4 -9.92 -15.69 -4.87
C SER A 4 -10.56 -16.79 -4.02
N PRO A 5 -10.07 -18.04 -4.11
CA PRO A 5 -10.25 -19.02 -3.05
C PRO A 5 -9.69 -18.49 -1.71
N LEU A 6 -9.96 -19.23 -0.63
CA LEU A 6 -9.26 -19.01 0.65
C LEU A 6 -7.77 -19.32 0.49
N ILE A 7 -6.95 -18.48 1.05
CA ILE A 7 -5.49 -18.60 1.04
C ILE A 7 -5.02 -18.60 2.50
N ASP A 8 -4.09 -19.47 2.82
CA ASP A 8 -3.51 -19.60 4.15
C ASP A 8 -2.12 -18.93 4.19
N PHE A 9 -1.98 -17.91 5.03
CA PHE A 9 -0.76 -17.19 5.31
C PHE A 9 -0.38 -17.26 6.81
N THR A 10 -0.78 -18.33 7.49
CA THR A 10 -0.53 -18.49 8.94
C THR A 10 0.93 -18.29 9.34
N ASN A 11 1.86 -18.66 8.44
CA ASN A 11 3.29 -18.57 8.69
C ASN A 11 3.97 -17.40 7.96
N ASP A 12 3.23 -16.56 7.29
CA ASP A 12 3.75 -15.50 6.44
C ASP A 12 3.53 -14.14 7.11
N GLY A 13 4.61 -13.48 7.48
CA GLY A 13 4.57 -12.15 8.11
C GLY A 13 4.47 -11.00 7.12
N SER A 14 4.78 -11.25 5.85
CA SER A 14 4.71 -10.27 4.76
C SER A 14 4.04 -10.89 3.55
N VAL A 15 3.01 -10.23 3.04
CA VAL A 15 2.21 -10.71 1.91
C VAL A 15 2.07 -9.60 0.87
N ILE A 16 2.58 -9.87 -0.32
CA ILE A 16 2.58 -8.91 -1.43
C ILE A 16 1.71 -9.46 -2.57
N LEU A 17 0.76 -8.66 -3.00
CA LEU A 17 -0.05 -8.90 -4.17
C LEU A 17 0.54 -8.16 -5.37
N ASN A 18 0.80 -8.90 -6.44
CA ASN A 18 1.20 -8.35 -7.73
C ASN A 18 0.18 -8.76 -8.79
N TRP A 19 -0.07 -7.85 -9.73
CA TRP A 19 -0.93 -8.15 -10.89
C TRP A 19 -0.59 -7.24 -12.05
N ASP A 20 -0.88 -7.70 -13.23
CA ASP A 20 -0.90 -6.88 -14.42
C ASP A 20 -2.31 -6.39 -14.69
N GLN A 21 -2.45 -5.13 -15.05
CA GLN A 21 -3.75 -4.56 -15.37
C GLN A 21 -3.73 -3.66 -16.58
N TYR A 22 -4.92 -3.46 -17.14
CA TYR A 22 -5.17 -2.52 -18.21
C TYR A 22 -6.56 -1.94 -18.07
N PHE A 23 -6.66 -0.62 -18.03
CA PHE A 23 -7.94 0.07 -17.93
C PHE A 23 -7.91 1.42 -18.64
N ARG A 24 -9.09 1.94 -18.92
CA ARG A 24 -9.25 3.31 -19.36
C ARG A 24 -10.04 4.08 -18.31
N TYR A 25 -9.37 5.07 -17.72
CA TYR A 25 -9.94 5.97 -16.72
C TYR A 25 -11.01 6.86 -17.37
N CYS A 26 -12.18 6.94 -16.77
CA CYS A 26 -13.26 7.76 -17.29
C CYS A 26 -13.15 9.20 -16.79
N CYS A 27 -13.51 9.37 -15.56
CA CYS A 27 -13.98 10.66 -15.10
C CYS A 27 -13.53 10.89 -13.65
N TYR A 28 -12.94 12.03 -13.40
CA TYR A 28 -12.59 12.45 -12.05
C TYR A 28 -13.84 12.95 -11.31
N PRO A 29 -13.99 12.75 -9.98
CA PRO A 29 -13.01 12.23 -9.01
C PRO A 29 -13.29 10.77 -8.54
N TYR A 30 -13.97 9.97 -9.29
CA TYR A 30 -14.47 8.67 -8.84
C TYR A 30 -13.59 7.52 -9.33
N ALA A 31 -13.15 6.71 -8.37
CA ALA A 31 -12.30 5.55 -8.59
C ALA A 31 -13.11 4.25 -8.37
N PRO A 32 -13.75 3.69 -9.38
CA PRO A 32 -14.63 2.54 -9.22
C PRO A 32 -13.90 1.19 -9.23
N ILE A 33 -12.57 1.14 -9.19
CA ILE A 33 -11.78 -0.08 -9.15
C ILE A 33 -11.04 -0.21 -7.83
N TYR A 34 -11.23 -1.34 -7.16
CA TYR A 34 -10.69 -1.59 -5.84
C TYR A 34 -10.10 -2.99 -5.74
N VAL A 35 -9.10 -3.12 -4.86
CA VAL A 35 -8.66 -4.40 -4.33
C VAL A 35 -9.15 -4.49 -2.89
N ASP A 36 -10.01 -5.46 -2.62
CA ASP A 36 -10.51 -5.72 -1.29
C ASP A 36 -9.81 -6.96 -0.73
N VAL A 37 -9.41 -6.92 0.53
CA VAL A 37 -8.76 -8.04 1.23
C VAL A 37 -9.51 -8.33 2.52
N THR A 38 -9.73 -9.61 2.79
CA THR A 38 -10.32 -10.09 4.02
C THR A 38 -9.38 -11.08 4.72
N ASN A 39 -9.48 -11.19 6.03
CA ASN A 39 -8.82 -12.23 6.84
C ASN A 39 -9.81 -13.05 7.68
N ASP A 40 -11.08 -12.93 7.39
CA ASP A 40 -12.19 -13.59 8.11
C ASP A 40 -13.14 -14.33 7.15
N ALA A 41 -12.61 -14.87 6.06
CA ALA A 41 -13.35 -15.63 5.04
C ALA A 41 -14.49 -14.80 4.39
N GLY A 42 -14.31 -13.49 4.26
CA GLY A 42 -15.23 -12.62 3.54
C GLY A 42 -16.34 -11.98 4.38
N VAL A 43 -16.25 -12.07 5.70
CA VAL A 43 -17.21 -11.40 6.60
C VAL A 43 -16.98 -9.89 6.60
N THR A 44 -15.70 -9.46 6.70
CA THR A 44 -15.31 -8.06 6.58
C THR A 44 -14.24 -7.87 5.51
N TRP A 45 -14.18 -6.68 4.93
CA TRP A 45 -13.25 -6.38 3.85
C TRP A 45 -12.55 -5.04 4.09
N THR A 46 -11.24 -5.05 3.90
CA THR A 46 -10.42 -3.84 3.84
C THR A 46 -10.22 -3.49 2.37
N THR A 47 -10.55 -2.25 2.00
CA THR A 47 -10.53 -1.78 0.61
C THR A 47 -9.31 -0.93 0.35
N PHE A 48 -8.63 -1.22 -0.75
CA PHE A 48 -7.49 -0.49 -1.28
C PHE A 48 -7.82 0.06 -2.67
N ASP A 49 -7.15 1.15 -3.06
CA ASP A 49 -7.24 1.67 -4.41
C ASP A 49 -6.62 0.68 -5.43
N GLY A 50 -7.35 0.37 -6.48
CA GLY A 50 -6.92 -0.57 -7.52
C GLY A 50 -6.11 0.06 -8.67
N HIS A 51 -5.96 1.39 -8.70
CA HIS A 51 -5.28 2.06 -9.83
C HIS A 51 -3.77 1.85 -9.87
N GLY A 52 -3.16 1.44 -8.75
CA GLY A 52 -1.72 1.27 -8.65
C GLY A 52 -0.97 2.58 -8.83
N SER A 53 0.06 2.59 -9.68
CA SER A 53 0.88 3.77 -9.96
C SER A 53 0.31 4.71 -11.03
N PHE A 54 -0.92 4.47 -11.49
CA PHE A 54 -1.52 5.28 -12.54
C PHE A 54 -1.81 6.70 -12.06
N ILE A 55 -1.40 7.69 -12.85
CA ILE A 55 -1.75 9.10 -12.59
C ILE A 55 -3.11 9.38 -13.22
N GLU A 56 -4.08 9.66 -12.38
CA GLU A 56 -5.47 9.88 -12.79
C GLU A 56 -5.62 11.10 -13.72
N ALA A 57 -6.10 10.83 -14.91
CA ALA A 57 -6.46 11.87 -15.86
C ALA A 57 -7.65 11.42 -16.71
N ALA A 58 -8.66 12.25 -16.84
CA ALA A 58 -9.90 11.92 -17.52
C ALA A 58 -9.66 11.41 -18.95
N ASN A 59 -10.31 10.31 -19.32
CA ASN A 59 -10.20 9.63 -20.62
C ASN A 59 -8.80 9.10 -20.97
N THR A 60 -7.93 8.94 -19.99
CA THR A 60 -6.57 8.42 -20.18
C THR A 60 -6.56 6.90 -20.02
N GLN A 61 -5.77 6.22 -20.83
CA GLN A 61 -5.52 4.79 -20.69
C GLN A 61 -4.29 4.52 -19.84
N SER A 62 -4.33 3.44 -19.06
CA SER A 62 -3.12 2.89 -18.43
C SER A 62 -2.15 2.36 -19.49
N ALA A 63 -0.91 2.08 -19.11
CA ALA A 63 -0.04 1.20 -19.89
C ALA A 63 -0.72 -0.17 -20.08
N ASN A 64 -0.29 -0.93 -21.07
CA ASN A 64 -0.77 -2.29 -21.30
C ASN A 64 0.42 -3.25 -21.49
N PRO A 65 0.77 -4.07 -20.50
CA PRO A 65 0.22 -4.06 -19.13
C PRO A 65 0.70 -2.88 -18.28
N LEU A 66 -0.05 -2.57 -17.22
CA LEU A 66 0.40 -1.74 -16.10
C LEU A 66 0.69 -2.68 -14.92
N PRO A 67 1.97 -3.01 -14.64
CA PRO A 67 2.32 -3.78 -13.47
C PRO A 67 1.94 -3.04 -12.19
N SER A 68 1.31 -3.73 -11.28
CA SER A 68 0.82 -3.17 -10.03
C SER A 68 1.21 -4.05 -8.86
N THR A 69 1.53 -3.42 -7.74
CA THR A 69 1.97 -4.08 -6.51
C THR A 69 1.26 -3.45 -5.33
N LEU A 70 0.81 -4.28 -4.41
CA LEU A 70 0.15 -3.87 -3.17
C LEU A 70 0.65 -4.71 -2.00
N ASP A 71 1.15 -4.06 -0.97
CA ASP A 71 1.44 -4.71 0.31
C ASP A 71 0.12 -4.89 1.08
N ILE A 72 -0.29 -6.14 1.24
CA ILE A 72 -1.53 -6.51 1.95
C ILE A 72 -1.25 -7.14 3.33
N SER A 73 -0.01 -7.09 3.80
CA SER A 73 0.42 -7.71 5.07
C SER A 73 -0.40 -7.22 6.26
N CYS A 74 -0.81 -5.94 6.26
CA CYS A 74 -1.61 -5.37 7.34
C CYS A 74 -2.96 -6.07 7.57
N VAL A 75 -3.44 -6.85 6.58
CA VAL A 75 -4.68 -7.63 6.67
C VAL A 75 -4.39 -9.11 6.61
N ALA A 76 -3.51 -9.53 5.70
CA ALA A 76 -3.32 -10.93 5.32
C ALA A 76 -2.31 -11.69 6.18
N ALA A 77 -1.31 -10.98 6.77
CA ALA A 77 -0.25 -11.64 7.52
C ALA A 77 -0.79 -12.45 8.70
N TYR A 78 -0.20 -13.64 8.89
CA TYR A 78 -0.53 -14.58 9.95
C TYR A 78 -2.00 -15.03 10.00
N SER A 79 -2.71 -15.00 8.88
CA SER A 79 -4.11 -15.41 8.78
C SER A 79 -4.28 -16.64 7.88
N ASP A 80 -5.14 -17.56 8.29
CA ASP A 80 -5.51 -18.78 7.55
C ASP A 80 -6.73 -18.62 6.63
N SER A 81 -7.38 -17.47 6.68
CA SER A 81 -8.72 -17.26 6.07
C SER A 81 -8.76 -16.04 5.17
N VAL A 82 -7.67 -15.83 4.40
CA VAL A 82 -7.53 -14.68 3.51
C VAL A 82 -8.22 -14.90 2.18
N GLN A 83 -8.92 -13.90 1.70
CA GLN A 83 -9.35 -13.80 0.30
C GLN A 83 -9.03 -12.41 -0.25
N ILE A 84 -8.79 -12.36 -1.54
CA ILE A 84 -8.54 -11.15 -2.31
C ILE A 84 -9.66 -11.01 -3.33
N ARG A 85 -10.20 -9.80 -3.44
CA ARG A 85 -11.29 -9.50 -4.37
C ARG A 85 -10.97 -8.26 -5.18
N PHE A 86 -11.00 -8.40 -6.49
CA PHE A 86 -10.97 -7.28 -7.42
C PHE A 86 -12.39 -6.81 -7.69
N THR A 87 -12.66 -5.56 -7.33
CA THR A 87 -14.00 -4.99 -7.41
C THR A 87 -14.04 -3.85 -8.41
N TYR A 88 -14.87 -4.02 -9.43
CA TYR A 88 -15.22 -2.98 -10.38
C TYR A 88 -16.65 -2.56 -10.12
N THR A 89 -16.84 -1.32 -9.73
CA THR A 89 -18.16 -0.78 -9.38
C THR A 89 -18.51 0.41 -10.27
N GLN A 90 -19.77 0.70 -10.30
CA GLN A 90 -20.29 1.94 -10.84
C GLN A 90 -20.44 2.93 -9.67
N ALA A 91 -19.86 4.11 -9.79
CA ALA A 91 -19.99 5.12 -8.75
C ALA A 91 -21.48 5.46 -8.52
N PRO A 92 -21.95 5.39 -7.27
CA PRO A 92 -23.33 5.75 -6.95
C PRO A 92 -23.44 7.28 -6.98
N GLU A 93 -23.91 7.83 -8.09
CA GLU A 93 -24.05 9.25 -8.26
C GLU A 93 -25.52 9.70 -8.27
N THR A 94 -25.76 10.84 -7.68
CA THR A 94 -27.05 11.52 -7.77
C THR A 94 -27.30 12.02 -9.19
N GLY A 95 -27.78 11.12 -10.06
CA GLY A 95 -28.23 11.43 -11.40
C GLY A 95 -27.30 11.05 -12.55
N ASN A 96 -26.03 10.76 -12.32
CA ASN A 96 -25.11 10.25 -13.32
C ASN A 96 -24.29 9.11 -12.74
N SER A 97 -24.19 8.01 -13.45
CA SER A 97 -23.35 6.86 -13.08
C SER A 97 -22.05 6.94 -13.87
N TYR A 98 -20.95 7.07 -13.15
CA TYR A 98 -19.61 7.04 -13.74
C TYR A 98 -18.93 5.71 -13.44
N SER A 99 -18.35 5.11 -14.46
CA SER A 99 -17.48 3.95 -14.33
C SER A 99 -16.33 4.12 -15.31
N HIS A 100 -15.23 3.44 -15.06
CA HIS A 100 -14.22 3.30 -16.10
C HIS A 100 -14.82 2.60 -17.32
N TYR A 101 -14.17 2.72 -18.47
CA TYR A 101 -14.66 2.08 -19.69
C TYR A 101 -14.51 0.56 -19.66
N TYR A 102 -13.40 0.10 -19.06
CA TYR A 102 -13.07 -1.32 -18.85
C TYR A 102 -11.94 -1.44 -17.83
N TRP A 103 -11.80 -2.63 -17.28
CA TRP A 103 -10.70 -3.05 -16.43
C TRP A 103 -10.38 -4.51 -16.72
N GLY A 104 -9.19 -4.77 -17.26
CA GLY A 104 -8.61 -6.08 -17.46
C GLY A 104 -7.59 -6.36 -16.37
N ILE A 105 -7.53 -7.59 -15.90
CA ILE A 105 -6.60 -8.07 -14.88
C ILE A 105 -5.99 -9.36 -15.42
N ASP A 106 -4.67 -9.50 -15.24
CA ASP A 106 -3.92 -10.70 -15.61
C ASP A 106 -2.75 -10.92 -14.65
N ASP A 107 -2.11 -12.07 -14.74
CA ASP A 107 -0.91 -12.44 -14.02
C ASP A 107 -0.96 -12.14 -12.51
N VAL A 108 -2.08 -12.47 -11.86
CA VAL A 108 -2.25 -12.25 -10.42
C VAL A 108 -1.38 -13.21 -9.63
N VAL A 109 -0.43 -12.68 -8.89
CA VAL A 109 0.50 -13.43 -8.05
C VAL A 109 0.43 -12.88 -6.63
N VAL A 110 0.24 -13.76 -5.66
CA VAL A 110 0.43 -13.46 -4.26
C VAL A 110 1.71 -14.16 -3.80
N SER A 111 2.62 -13.40 -3.24
CA SER A 111 3.88 -13.91 -2.71
C SER A 111 4.03 -13.54 -1.25
N SER A 112 4.51 -14.48 -0.46
CA SER A 112 5.06 -14.19 0.85
C SER A 112 6.51 -13.73 0.69
N ASN A 113 6.89 -12.70 1.42
CA ASN A 113 8.27 -12.28 1.48
C ASN A 113 8.85 -12.78 2.81
N ASP A 114 9.59 -13.88 2.73
CA ASP A 114 10.30 -14.47 3.88
C ASP A 114 11.56 -13.68 4.25
N ASN A 115 11.63 -12.40 3.95
CA ASN A 115 12.72 -11.55 4.42
C ASN A 115 12.59 -11.40 5.94
N ALA A 116 13.32 -12.24 6.66
CA ALA A 116 13.40 -12.19 8.11
C ALA A 116 13.83 -10.80 8.62
N ASP A 117 14.64 -10.11 7.84
CA ASP A 117 15.29 -8.85 8.16
C ASP A 117 14.87 -7.72 7.20
N ASP A 118 13.59 -7.43 7.07
CA ASP A 118 13.12 -6.30 6.25
C ASP A 118 12.68 -5.12 7.13
N LEU A 119 13.59 -4.20 7.35
CA LEU A 119 13.33 -2.97 8.08
C LEU A 119 13.27 -1.78 7.12
N ALA A 120 12.10 -1.25 6.92
CA ALA A 120 11.89 -0.07 6.09
C ALA A 120 11.86 1.21 6.94
N MET A 121 12.64 2.20 6.54
CA MET A 121 12.50 3.56 7.07
C MET A 121 11.28 4.22 6.44
N VAL A 122 10.28 4.51 7.27
CA VAL A 122 9.02 5.11 6.82
C VAL A 122 9.10 6.64 6.84
N GLN A 123 9.77 7.19 7.84
CA GLN A 123 9.87 8.64 8.01
C GLN A 123 11.17 9.02 8.72
N LEU A 124 11.80 10.07 8.24
CA LEU A 124 12.90 10.74 8.90
C LEU A 124 12.39 12.12 9.37
N THR A 125 12.46 12.37 10.65
CA THR A 125 12.08 13.67 11.25
C THR A 125 13.32 14.36 11.80
N ASN A 126 13.37 15.69 11.64
CA ASN A 126 14.39 16.52 12.25
C ASN A 126 13.78 17.15 13.51
N GLY A 127 14.07 16.57 14.66
CA GLY A 127 13.49 16.98 15.94
C GLY A 127 12.64 15.89 16.59
N ASP A 128 11.90 16.26 17.62
CA ASP A 128 10.99 15.33 18.32
C ASP A 128 9.92 14.82 17.36
N ILE A 129 9.68 13.50 17.35
CA ILE A 129 8.65 12.83 16.53
C ILE A 129 7.24 13.42 16.75
N TYR A 130 7.04 14.15 17.84
CA TYR A 130 5.78 14.85 18.15
C TYR A 130 5.75 16.32 17.68
N ASN A 131 6.84 16.84 17.12
CA ASN A 131 6.89 18.21 16.61
C ASN A 131 6.55 18.27 15.13
N VAL A 132 5.50 18.99 14.80
CA VAL A 132 4.89 19.12 13.47
C VAL A 132 5.75 19.95 12.48
N TRP A 133 6.91 20.43 12.90
CA TRP A 133 7.76 21.31 12.11
C TRP A 133 8.90 20.51 11.48
N GLU A 134 8.70 20.10 10.24
CA GLU A 134 9.75 19.48 9.43
C GLU A 134 10.51 20.53 8.65
N TYR A 135 11.77 20.76 9.02
CA TYR A 135 12.67 21.52 8.17
C TYR A 135 13.31 20.58 7.14
N ARG A 136 13.06 20.82 5.88
CA ARG A 136 13.69 20.08 4.78
C ARG A 136 15.19 20.37 4.65
N VAL A 137 15.65 21.49 5.20
CA VAL A 137 17.05 21.92 5.21
C VAL A 137 17.30 22.58 6.55
N THR A 138 18.23 22.04 7.33
CA THR A 138 18.72 22.68 8.55
C THR A 138 19.89 23.59 8.18
N PRO A 139 19.81 24.91 8.40
CA PRO A 139 20.95 25.79 8.21
C PRO A 139 22.15 25.34 9.05
N MET A 140 23.35 25.39 8.48
CA MET A 140 24.56 24.88 9.14
C MET A 140 24.81 25.53 10.49
N GLU A 141 24.38 26.79 10.67
CA GLU A 141 24.45 27.55 11.92
C GLU A 141 23.48 27.03 13.01
N GLN A 142 22.47 26.25 12.62
CA GLN A 142 21.52 25.60 13.53
C GLN A 142 21.85 24.15 13.79
N ALA A 143 22.83 23.60 13.06
CA ALA A 143 23.35 22.27 13.31
C ALA A 143 24.23 22.29 14.55
N ILE A 144 23.68 21.83 15.66
CA ILE A 144 24.39 21.81 16.95
C ILE A 144 25.42 20.68 16.90
N SER A 145 26.62 20.93 17.39
CA SER A 145 27.67 19.90 17.46
C SER A 145 27.27 18.77 18.40
N ALA A 146 27.81 17.58 18.20
CA ALA A 146 27.56 16.45 19.07
C ALA A 146 27.93 16.74 20.55
N ALA A 147 28.85 17.65 20.79
CA ALA A 147 29.24 18.12 22.12
C ALA A 147 28.16 18.99 22.80
N ASP A 148 27.32 19.62 22.01
CA ASP A 148 26.22 20.48 22.46
C ASP A 148 24.85 19.78 22.40
N GLY A 149 24.82 18.46 22.24
CA GLY A 149 23.59 17.67 22.20
C GLY A 149 23.16 17.20 20.82
N GLY A 150 23.84 17.67 19.75
CA GLY A 150 23.56 17.23 18.39
C GLY A 150 22.21 17.66 17.83
N VAL A 151 21.97 17.31 16.59
CA VAL A 151 20.65 17.45 15.95
C VAL A 151 19.83 16.20 16.32
N LEU A 152 18.68 16.42 16.94
CA LEU A 152 17.76 15.32 17.24
C LEU A 152 17.12 14.86 15.92
N ALA A 153 17.50 13.69 15.44
CA ALA A 153 16.86 13.06 14.31
C ALA A 153 15.99 11.90 14.83
N GLY A 154 14.71 11.98 14.57
CA GLY A 154 13.78 10.86 14.81
C GLY A 154 13.62 10.04 13.54
N VAL A 155 13.66 8.74 13.67
CA VAL A 155 13.41 7.82 12.55
C VAL A 155 12.25 6.92 12.93
N LEU A 156 11.25 6.87 12.06
CA LEU A 156 10.18 5.91 12.17
C LEU A 156 10.50 4.75 11.23
N TYR A 157 10.66 3.57 11.81
CA TYR A 157 10.85 2.33 11.08
C TYR A 157 9.56 1.52 11.06
N ARG A 158 9.37 0.79 9.99
CA ARG A 158 8.39 -0.28 9.88
C ARG A 158 9.16 -1.60 9.69
N ASN A 159 8.92 -2.55 10.55
CA ASN A 159 9.40 -3.90 10.35
C ASN A 159 8.41 -4.63 9.41
N ASN A 160 8.84 -4.92 8.21
CA ASN A 160 8.10 -5.74 7.26
C ASN A 160 8.61 -7.18 7.26
N GLY A 161 9.67 -7.46 8.01
CA GLY A 161 10.24 -8.80 8.14
C GLY A 161 9.50 -9.65 9.18
N THR A 162 9.80 -10.94 9.18
CA THR A 162 9.21 -11.92 10.09
C THR A 162 9.87 -11.93 11.47
N ASP A 163 11.12 -11.49 11.55
CA ASP A 163 11.91 -11.53 12.76
C ASP A 163 11.88 -10.20 13.52
N ASN A 164 11.90 -10.29 14.85
CA ASN A 164 12.04 -9.10 15.69
C ASN A 164 13.40 -8.45 15.44
N GLN A 165 13.39 -7.19 15.07
CA GLN A 165 14.60 -6.42 14.86
C GLN A 165 15.07 -5.83 16.20
N GLU A 166 16.25 -6.28 16.67
CA GLU A 166 16.88 -5.78 17.89
C GLU A 166 18.13 -4.96 17.55
N ASN A 167 18.43 -3.96 18.38
CA ASN A 167 19.61 -3.10 18.25
C ASN A 167 19.65 -2.27 16.93
N VAL A 168 18.50 -1.81 16.50
CA VAL A 168 18.41 -0.86 15.37
C VAL A 168 18.81 0.52 15.88
N ALA A 169 20.00 0.97 15.53
CA ALA A 169 20.58 2.27 15.92
C ALA A 169 20.57 3.26 14.76
#